data_93b950a81b4c07a3dab36657176f82f7
#
_entry.id   93b950a81b4c07a3dab36657176f82f7
#
_cell.length_a   1.000
_cell.length_b   1.000
_cell.length_c   1.000
_cell.angle_alpha   90.00
_cell.angle_beta   90.00
_cell.angle_gamma   90.00
#
_symmetry.space_group_name_H-M   'P 1'
#
loop_
_entity.id
_entity.type
_entity.pdbx_description
1 polymer ?
#
loop_
_entity_poly.entity_id
_entity_poly.type
_entity_poly.pdbx_seq_one_letter_code
_entity_poly.pdbx_strand_id
1 'polypeptide(L)'
;LKGKGYQIIATTPHNDSCLLHEFDITKPSALFFGTERDGLSDEVMQQADGFLKIPMVGYTESLNISVSAAIIIQDVTNRLRQSDINWQLSEEEVLEKRLDWTRKSIKDIEFIERKYFELKENVAE
;
A
#
# COMPACT_ATOMS: atom_id res chain seq x y z
N LEU A 1 5.27 -10.14 -3.69
CA LEU A 1 5.51 -9.09 -2.71
C LEU A 1 6.77 -9.39 -1.90
N LYS A 2 6.93 -10.60 -1.34
CA LYS A 2 8.14 -10.99 -0.57
C LYS A 2 9.44 -10.78 -1.35
N GLY A 3 9.46 -11.16 -2.64
CA GLY A 3 10.61 -10.92 -3.53
C GLY A 3 10.96 -9.43 -3.79
N LYS A 4 10.10 -8.51 -3.35
CA LYS A 4 10.33 -7.06 -3.36
C LYS A 4 10.62 -6.48 -1.96
N GLY A 5 10.87 -7.34 -0.97
CA GLY A 5 11.19 -6.92 0.39
C GLY A 5 9.99 -6.58 1.28
N TYR A 6 8.74 -6.85 0.83
CA TYR A 6 7.57 -6.64 1.67
C TYR A 6 7.29 -7.85 2.56
N GLN A 7 7.06 -7.60 3.84
CA GLN A 7 6.44 -8.59 4.72
C GLN A 7 4.93 -8.66 4.48
N ILE A 8 4.37 -9.84 4.60
CA ILE A 8 2.93 -10.10 4.44
C ILE A 8 2.29 -10.03 5.83
N ILE A 9 1.38 -9.09 6.02
CA ILE A 9 0.68 -8.92 7.29
C ILE A 9 -0.80 -9.20 7.08
N ALA A 10 -1.31 -10.22 7.75
CA ALA A 10 -2.70 -10.60 7.75
C ALA A 10 -3.46 -9.85 8.85
N THR A 11 -4.52 -9.12 8.48
CA THR A 11 -5.37 -8.45 9.46
C THR A 11 -6.46 -9.42 9.93
N THR A 12 -6.46 -9.75 11.21
CA THR A 12 -7.42 -10.68 11.79
C THR A 12 -7.69 -10.35 13.25
N PRO A 13 -8.93 -10.45 13.76
CA PRO A 13 -9.23 -10.30 15.17
C PRO A 13 -8.76 -11.50 16.01
N HIS A 14 -8.48 -12.62 15.35
CA HIS A 14 -8.10 -13.89 15.96
C HIS A 14 -6.58 -14.02 16.03
N ASN A 15 -6.10 -15.02 16.76
CA ASN A 15 -4.68 -15.36 16.97
C ASN A 15 -3.90 -14.39 17.88
N ASP A 16 -2.65 -14.72 18.13
CA ASP A 16 -1.64 -13.86 18.75
C ASP A 16 -1.22 -12.75 17.80
N SER A 17 -2.18 -11.84 17.52
CA SER A 17 -1.96 -10.73 16.61
C SER A 17 -1.37 -9.55 17.37
N CYS A 18 -0.37 -8.90 16.76
CA CYS A 18 0.15 -7.63 17.23
C CYS A 18 -0.98 -6.58 17.25
N LEU A 19 -1.03 -5.79 18.31
CA LEU A 19 -1.97 -4.66 18.35
C LEU A 19 -1.48 -3.53 17.44
N LEU A 20 -2.43 -2.82 16.83
CA LEU A 20 -2.12 -1.79 15.84
C LEU A 20 -1.10 -0.75 16.34
N HIS A 21 -1.23 -0.29 17.58
CA HIS A 21 -0.32 0.70 18.17
C HIS A 21 1.09 0.16 18.48
N GLU A 22 1.26 -1.17 18.48
CA GLU A 22 2.56 -1.85 18.68
C GLU A 22 3.19 -2.31 17.35
N PHE A 23 2.47 -2.16 16.23
CA PHE A 23 2.90 -2.63 14.94
C PHE A 23 4.21 -1.96 14.50
N ASP A 24 5.20 -2.78 14.11
CA ASP A 24 6.49 -2.31 13.60
C ASP A 24 6.34 -1.69 12.20
N ILE A 25 6.47 -0.37 12.13
CA ILE A 25 6.39 0.40 10.88
C ILE A 25 7.74 0.55 10.16
N THR A 26 8.82 -0.02 10.68
CA THR A 26 10.17 0.13 10.10
C THR A 26 10.37 -0.71 8.85
N LYS A 27 9.54 -1.72 8.63
CA LYS A 27 9.63 -2.64 7.50
C LYS A 27 8.51 -2.39 6.50
N PRO A 28 8.82 -2.40 5.19
CA PRO A 28 7.80 -2.37 4.16
C PRO A 28 6.80 -3.51 4.35
N SER A 29 5.51 -3.18 4.45
CA SER A 29 4.47 -4.15 4.78
C SER A 29 3.34 -4.12 3.76
N ALA A 30 2.90 -5.30 3.34
CA ALA A 30 1.69 -5.48 2.57
C ALA A 30 0.58 -6.00 3.49
N LEU A 31 -0.43 -5.19 3.69
CA LEU A 31 -1.56 -5.51 4.56
C LEU A 31 -2.65 -6.23 3.78
N PHE A 32 -3.06 -7.40 4.26
CA PHE A 32 -4.13 -8.20 3.68
C PHE A 32 -5.35 -8.15 4.58
N PHE A 33 -6.50 -7.87 3.98
CA PHE A 33 -7.79 -7.81 4.65
C PHE A 33 -8.68 -8.95 4.17
N GLY A 34 -9.31 -9.62 5.08
CA GLY A 34 -10.28 -10.66 4.78
C GLY A 34 -11.64 -10.10 4.35
N THR A 35 -12.46 -10.95 3.71
CA THR A 35 -13.85 -10.62 3.47
C THR A 35 -14.66 -10.64 4.78
N GLU A 36 -15.79 -9.96 4.81
CA GLU A 36 -16.67 -9.98 5.99
C GLU A 36 -17.23 -11.38 6.29
N ARG A 37 -17.38 -12.19 5.25
CA ARG A 37 -18.01 -13.50 5.35
C ARG A 37 -17.02 -14.64 5.66
N ASP A 38 -15.91 -14.67 4.90
CA ASP A 38 -15.01 -15.83 4.91
C ASP A 38 -13.66 -15.50 5.53
N GLY A 39 -13.40 -14.22 5.87
CA GLY A 39 -12.11 -13.77 6.37
C GLY A 39 -11.03 -13.81 5.31
N LEU A 40 -9.79 -14.09 5.72
CA LEU A 40 -8.64 -14.28 4.85
C LEU A 40 -8.55 -15.73 4.36
N SER A 41 -8.08 -15.93 3.13
CA SER A 41 -7.85 -17.28 2.60
C SER A 41 -6.74 -18.00 3.36
N ASP A 42 -6.81 -19.32 3.39
CA ASP A 42 -5.79 -20.18 4.01
C ASP A 42 -4.40 -19.92 3.41
N GLU A 43 -4.33 -19.64 2.11
CA GLU A 43 -3.07 -19.31 1.43
C GLU A 43 -2.42 -18.05 2.03
N VAL A 44 -3.19 -16.99 2.23
CA VAL A 44 -2.68 -15.75 2.86
C VAL A 44 -2.28 -16.02 4.31
N MET A 45 -3.09 -16.75 5.05
CA MET A 45 -2.80 -17.09 6.45
C MET A 45 -1.51 -17.91 6.60
N GLN A 46 -1.25 -18.87 5.70
CA GLN A 46 -0.02 -19.67 5.71
C GLN A 46 1.23 -18.88 5.29
N GLN A 47 1.08 -17.91 4.41
CA GLN A 47 2.17 -17.09 3.92
C GLN A 47 2.42 -15.82 4.72
N ALA A 48 1.57 -15.49 5.69
CA ALA A 48 1.71 -14.32 6.53
C ALA A 48 2.99 -14.39 7.37
N ASP A 49 3.73 -13.30 7.38
CA ASP A 49 4.90 -13.09 8.24
C ASP A 49 4.51 -12.55 9.61
N GLY A 50 3.30 -12.05 9.73
CA GLY A 50 2.72 -11.55 10.98
C GLY A 50 1.23 -11.27 10.88
N PHE A 51 0.64 -11.07 12.05
CA PHE A 51 -0.80 -10.83 12.20
C PHE A 51 -1.02 -9.51 12.92
N LEU A 52 -2.01 -8.75 12.47
CA LEU A 52 -2.33 -7.43 12.99
C LEU A 52 -3.80 -7.34 13.36
N LYS A 53 -4.10 -6.76 14.52
CA LYS A 53 -5.48 -6.48 14.94
C LYS A 53 -5.67 -5.06 15.47
N ILE A 54 -6.83 -4.53 15.21
CA ILE A 54 -7.31 -3.30 15.85
C ILE A 54 -7.84 -3.69 17.24
N PRO A 55 -7.44 -2.98 18.31
CA PRO A 55 -8.02 -3.22 19.64
C PRO A 55 -9.54 -2.98 19.59
N MET A 56 -10.30 -3.98 19.99
CA MET A 56 -11.77 -3.91 20.05
C MET A 56 -12.26 -4.01 21.48
N VAL A 57 -13.36 -3.33 21.77
CA VAL A 57 -14.08 -3.42 23.06
C VAL A 57 -15.56 -3.68 22.81
N GLY A 58 -16.18 -4.47 23.65
CA GLY A 58 -17.61 -4.82 23.54
C GLY A 58 -17.85 -6.13 22.79
N TYR A 59 -19.07 -6.27 22.26
CA TYR A 59 -19.54 -7.52 21.64
C TYR A 59 -19.08 -7.69 20.17
N THR A 60 -18.67 -6.60 19.51
CA THR A 60 -18.27 -6.65 18.10
C THR A 60 -16.87 -7.19 17.99
N GLU A 61 -16.70 -8.31 17.30
CA GLU A 61 -15.38 -8.95 17.10
C GLU A 61 -14.57 -8.31 15.97
N SER A 62 -15.24 -7.69 15.00
CA SER A 62 -14.61 -7.07 13.84
C SER A 62 -15.32 -5.80 13.40
N LEU A 63 -14.60 -4.94 12.69
CA LEU A 63 -15.12 -3.77 11.99
C LEU A 63 -15.32 -4.10 10.51
N ASN A 64 -16.17 -3.31 9.84
CA ASN A 64 -16.24 -3.31 8.39
C ASN A 64 -14.82 -3.13 7.79
N ILE A 65 -14.53 -3.83 6.70
CA ILE A 65 -13.20 -3.84 6.06
C ILE A 65 -12.70 -2.43 5.71
N SER A 66 -13.58 -1.56 5.19
CA SER A 66 -13.20 -0.19 4.83
C SER A 66 -12.82 0.64 6.06
N VAL A 67 -13.54 0.43 7.16
CA VAL A 67 -13.26 1.09 8.45
C VAL A 67 -11.93 0.58 9.02
N SER A 68 -11.71 -0.72 9.00
CA SER A 68 -10.46 -1.34 9.44
C SER A 68 -9.26 -0.81 8.65
N ALA A 69 -9.39 -0.76 7.31
CA ALA A 69 -8.34 -0.24 6.45
C ALA A 69 -8.06 1.24 6.73
N ALA A 70 -9.10 2.06 6.89
CA ALA A 70 -8.94 3.49 7.19
C ALA A 70 -8.22 3.73 8.53
N ILE A 71 -8.60 3.00 9.58
CA ILE A 71 -7.97 3.12 10.91
C ILE A 71 -6.50 2.73 10.84
N ILE A 72 -6.17 1.59 10.22
CA ILE A 72 -4.79 1.11 10.12
C ILE A 72 -3.93 2.06 9.29
N ILE A 73 -4.42 2.48 8.12
CA ILE A 73 -3.69 3.41 7.24
C ILE A 73 -3.46 4.75 7.95
N GLN A 74 -4.47 5.28 8.64
CA GLN A 74 -4.34 6.53 9.38
C GLN A 74 -3.29 6.44 10.50
N ASP A 75 -3.33 5.37 11.30
CA ASP A 75 -2.36 5.17 12.39
C ASP A 75 -0.93 5.02 11.85
N VAL A 76 -0.74 4.10 10.90
CA VAL A 76 0.57 3.80 10.33
C VAL A 76 1.15 5.04 9.64
N THR A 77 0.38 5.73 8.79
CA THR A 77 0.87 6.93 8.09
C THR A 77 1.15 8.09 9.03
N ASN A 78 0.37 8.24 10.10
CA ASN A 78 0.64 9.27 11.10
C ASN A 78 1.95 8.99 11.84
N ARG A 79 2.20 7.74 12.26
CA ARG A 79 3.46 7.34 12.89
C ARG A 79 4.66 7.46 11.94
N LEU A 80 4.50 7.10 10.66
CA LEU A 80 5.54 7.29 9.64
C LEU A 80 5.93 8.76 9.46
N ARG A 81 4.95 9.67 9.41
CA ARG A 81 5.21 11.12 9.28
C ARG A 81 5.90 11.73 10.48
N GLN A 82 5.78 11.11 11.66
CA GLN A 82 6.41 11.55 12.90
C GLN A 82 7.74 10.85 13.18
N SER A 83 8.13 9.90 12.33
CA SER A 83 9.36 9.12 12.46
C SER A 83 10.48 9.66 11.56
N ASP A 84 11.71 9.23 11.84
CA ASP A 84 12.87 9.48 10.99
C ASP A 84 13.03 8.45 9.85
N ILE A 85 12.01 7.59 9.64
CA ILE A 85 12.01 6.60 8.57
C ILE A 85 11.88 7.31 7.23
N ASN A 86 12.78 7.02 6.30
CA ASN A 86 12.65 7.49 4.92
C ASN A 86 11.55 6.71 4.18
N TRP A 87 10.33 7.21 4.22
CA TRP A 87 9.14 6.62 3.60
C TRP A 87 8.71 7.33 2.32
N GLN A 88 9.29 8.48 2.03
CA GLN A 88 8.93 9.27 0.86
C GLN A 88 9.61 8.70 -0.39
N LEU A 89 8.92 8.81 -1.51
CA LEU A 89 9.51 8.54 -2.81
C LEU A 89 10.61 9.57 -3.11
N SER A 90 11.67 9.14 -3.76
CA SER A 90 12.66 10.05 -4.33
C SER A 90 12.04 10.94 -5.43
N GLU A 91 12.69 12.05 -5.77
CA GLU A 91 12.22 12.92 -6.84
C GLU A 91 12.09 12.17 -8.17
N GLU A 92 13.01 11.27 -8.47
CA GLU A 92 13.00 10.43 -9.66
C GLU A 92 11.79 9.48 -9.66
N GLU A 93 11.53 8.77 -8.56
CA GLU A 93 10.36 7.89 -8.41
C GLU A 93 9.04 8.67 -8.51
N VAL A 94 8.97 9.89 -7.95
CA VAL A 94 7.81 10.78 -8.10
C VAL A 94 7.61 11.14 -9.57
N LEU A 95 8.68 11.49 -10.29
CA LEU A 95 8.60 11.85 -11.72
C LEU A 95 8.14 10.65 -12.56
N GLU A 96 8.70 9.47 -12.35
CA GLU A 96 8.28 8.23 -13.02
C GLU A 96 6.81 7.91 -12.78
N LYS A 97 6.34 8.00 -11.54
CA LYS A 97 4.93 7.76 -11.20
C LYS A 97 3.99 8.77 -11.83
N ARG A 98 4.39 10.04 -11.83
CA ARG A 98 3.60 11.11 -12.48
C ARG A 98 3.51 10.88 -13.99
N LEU A 99 4.61 10.48 -14.63
CA LEU A 99 4.63 10.16 -16.05
C LEU A 99 3.74 8.94 -16.36
N ASP A 100 3.85 7.86 -15.60
CA ASP A 100 3.00 6.66 -15.75
C ASP A 100 1.52 6.99 -15.60
N TRP A 101 1.14 7.77 -14.59
CA TRP A 101 -0.25 8.16 -14.38
C TRP A 101 -0.75 9.10 -15.48
N THR A 102 0.07 10.03 -15.94
CA THR A 102 -0.26 10.92 -17.06
C THR A 102 -0.52 10.12 -18.33
N ARG A 103 0.36 9.15 -18.64
CA ARG A 103 0.17 8.26 -19.80
C ARG A 103 -1.12 7.47 -19.74
N LYS A 104 -1.48 6.97 -18.56
CA LYS A 104 -2.74 6.23 -18.34
C LYS A 104 -4.00 7.11 -18.41
N SER A 105 -3.85 8.40 -18.15
CA SER A 105 -4.98 9.34 -18.08
C SER A 105 -5.29 10.03 -19.41
N ILE A 106 -4.32 10.14 -20.30
CA ILE A 106 -4.47 10.87 -21.57
C ILE A 106 -4.81 9.89 -22.69
N LYS A 107 -5.92 10.17 -23.38
CA LYS A 107 -6.31 9.42 -24.59
C LYS A 107 -5.30 9.68 -25.70
N ASP A 108 -4.97 8.63 -26.46
CA ASP A 108 -4.05 8.68 -27.61
C ASP A 108 -2.64 9.21 -27.28
N ILE A 109 -2.16 8.94 -26.07
CA ILE A 109 -0.87 9.44 -25.56
C ILE A 109 0.31 9.03 -26.45
N GLU A 110 0.30 7.82 -27.01
CA GLU A 110 1.35 7.33 -27.92
C GLU A 110 1.48 8.20 -29.18
N PHE A 111 0.36 8.67 -29.72
CA PHE A 111 0.38 9.60 -30.86
C PHE A 111 0.96 10.95 -30.45
N ILE A 112 0.59 11.46 -29.29
CA ILE A 112 1.07 12.75 -28.77
C ILE A 112 2.59 12.69 -28.52
N GLU A 113 3.08 11.64 -27.88
CA GLU A 113 4.51 11.43 -27.58
C GLU A 113 5.32 11.33 -28.89
N ARG A 114 4.84 10.55 -29.87
CA ARG A 114 5.49 10.44 -31.18
C ARG A 114 5.61 11.80 -31.86
N LYS A 115 4.53 12.57 -31.90
CA LYS A 115 4.52 13.93 -32.46
C LYS A 115 5.48 14.88 -31.75
N TYR A 116 5.56 14.80 -30.45
CA TYR A 116 6.48 15.60 -29.66
C TYR A 116 7.95 15.29 -30.00
N PHE A 117 8.32 14.01 -30.11
CA PHE A 117 9.67 13.62 -30.45
C PHE A 117 10.04 13.96 -31.90
N GLU A 118 9.14 13.75 -32.87
CA GLU A 118 9.33 14.19 -34.27
C GLU A 118 9.62 15.69 -34.38
N LEU A 119 8.89 16.51 -33.62
CA LEU A 119 9.12 17.97 -33.60
C LEU A 119 10.45 18.34 -32.96
N LYS A 120 10.88 17.62 -31.93
CA LYS A 120 12.16 17.87 -31.25
C LYS A 120 13.36 17.55 -32.13
N GLU A 121 13.31 16.48 -32.91
CA GLU A 121 14.36 16.09 -33.84
C GLU A 121 14.52 17.14 -34.95
N ASN A 122 13.40 17.67 -35.49
CA ASN A 122 13.41 18.70 -36.54
C ASN A 122 13.87 20.10 -36.08
N VAL A 123 13.96 20.34 -34.75
CA VAL A 123 14.44 21.63 -34.20
C VAL A 123 15.93 21.55 -33.82
N ALA A 124 16.50 20.34 -33.75
CA ALA A 124 17.89 20.10 -33.37
C ALA A 124 18.85 20.08 -34.59
N GLU A 125 18.33 20.18 -35.82
CA GLU A 125 19.05 20.44 -37.07
C GLU A 125 19.04 21.96 -37.40
#